data_2e5faf725ed97d0fec134bdec4154dd6
#
_entry.id   2e5faf725ed97d0fec134bdec4154dd6
#
_cell.length_a   1.000
_cell.length_b   1.000
_cell.length_c   1.000
_cell.angle_alpha   90.00
_cell.angle_beta   90.00
_cell.angle_gamma   90.00
#
_symmetry.space_group_name_H-M   'P 1'
#
loop_
_entity.id
_entity.type
_entity.pdbx_description
1 polymer ?
#
loop_
_entity_poly.entity_id
_entity_poly.type
_entity_poly.pdbx_seq_one_letter_code
_entity_poly.pdbx_strand_id
1 'polypeptide(L)'
;MNIIASFAVVDATVNAILPQVLTPAFGLFTDFRFVSLGDVVKFKIMPNQFFTVSKGGTGERTIHRQKDFAQDIIVAPVEHIVTVYTDMYRVLAGKEDIADFVARVVLAIEQAMYGDALNALMTGLNNLPTGTYKISGAFDMKTLVKMAETVQVYNAGVRPVIAGSATALMHVLPDSTLGYRGNYDANGGSIELIKNVYGYDVIKMNNAAAQGGGLVLPDDKIFVVSPAQDKLVKGKCRPAC
;
A
#
# COMPACT_ATOMS: atom_id res chain seq x y z
N MET A 1 -22.18 15.84 33.84
CA MET A 1 -21.07 15.43 32.98
C MET A 1 -20.85 16.54 31.97
N ASN A 2 -19.63 17.06 31.84
CA ASN A 2 -19.36 18.20 30.97
C ASN A 2 -19.17 17.67 29.52
N ILE A 3 -20.04 18.09 28.60
CA ILE A 3 -20.04 17.62 27.19
C ILE A 3 -18.68 17.87 26.53
N ILE A 4 -18.04 19.02 26.82
CA ILE A 4 -16.71 19.37 26.30
C ILE A 4 -15.66 18.36 26.76
N ALA A 5 -15.73 17.91 28.01
CA ALA A 5 -14.80 16.90 28.53
C ALA A 5 -14.96 15.53 27.85
N SER A 6 -16.20 15.15 27.48
CA SER A 6 -16.45 13.89 26.77
C SER A 6 -15.85 13.91 25.36
N PHE A 7 -15.96 15.00 24.63
CA PHE A 7 -15.36 15.13 23.30
C PHE A 7 -13.83 15.17 23.36
N ALA A 8 -13.24 15.81 24.36
CA ALA A 8 -11.79 15.82 24.56
C ALA A 8 -11.24 14.39 24.84
N VAL A 9 -12.00 13.58 25.58
CA VAL A 9 -11.63 12.17 25.81
C VAL A 9 -11.71 11.36 24.52
N VAL A 10 -12.76 11.56 23.72
CA VAL A 10 -12.90 10.89 22.41
C VAL A 10 -11.72 11.24 21.50
N ASP A 11 -11.40 12.52 21.38
CA ASP A 11 -10.30 13.00 20.53
C ASP A 11 -8.94 12.42 20.98
N ALA A 12 -8.65 12.47 22.28
CA ALA A 12 -7.43 11.90 22.85
C ALA A 12 -7.34 10.38 22.62
N THR A 13 -8.47 9.67 22.70
CA THR A 13 -8.51 8.22 22.50
C THR A 13 -8.29 7.87 21.02
N VAL A 14 -8.92 8.56 20.09
CA VAL A 14 -8.71 8.39 18.65
C VAL A 14 -7.25 8.63 18.28
N ASN A 15 -6.66 9.73 18.77
CA ASN A 15 -5.26 10.08 18.50
C ASN A 15 -4.26 9.05 19.06
N ALA A 16 -4.59 8.37 20.16
CA ALA A 16 -3.75 7.33 20.74
C ALA A 16 -3.85 5.98 19.99
N ILE A 17 -5.04 5.63 19.50
CA ILE A 17 -5.29 4.33 18.86
C ILE A 17 -4.87 4.34 17.38
N LEU A 18 -5.09 5.45 16.68
CA LEU A 18 -4.87 5.56 15.23
C LEU A 18 -3.45 5.14 14.79
N PRO A 19 -2.34 5.55 15.45
CA PRO A 19 -1.00 5.11 15.08
C PRO A 19 -0.78 3.61 15.23
N GLN A 20 -1.42 2.99 16.21
CA GLN A 20 -1.26 1.55 16.49
C GLN A 20 -1.96 0.68 15.44
N VAL A 21 -3.07 1.15 14.89
CA VAL A 21 -3.85 0.45 13.87
C VAL A 21 -3.24 0.64 12.48
N LEU A 22 -2.81 1.85 12.15
CA LEU A 22 -2.29 2.16 10.81
C LEU A 22 -0.95 1.50 10.51
N THR A 23 -0.04 1.42 11.49
CA THR A 23 1.32 0.90 11.26
C THR A 23 1.35 -0.54 10.73
N PRO A 24 0.63 -1.53 11.28
CA PRO A 24 0.65 -2.90 10.78
C PRO A 24 -0.09 -3.05 9.44
N ALA A 25 -1.18 -2.31 9.22
CA ALA A 25 -1.99 -2.43 8.01
C ALA A 25 -1.25 -1.98 6.75
N PHE A 26 -0.37 -0.98 6.88
CA PHE A 26 0.31 -0.33 5.76
C PHE A 26 1.78 -0.72 5.61
N GLY A 27 2.32 -1.49 6.55
CA GLY A 27 3.76 -1.72 6.71
C GLY A 27 4.51 -2.26 5.50
N LEU A 28 3.84 -2.89 4.54
CA LEU A 28 4.51 -3.50 3.39
C LEU A 28 4.86 -2.47 2.29
N PHE A 29 3.95 -1.57 1.96
CA PHE A 29 4.09 -0.66 0.81
C PHE A 29 4.21 0.81 1.19
N THR A 30 3.87 1.18 2.43
CA THR A 30 3.78 2.56 2.87
C THR A 30 4.70 2.84 4.05
N ASP A 31 5.40 3.96 4.00
CA ASP A 31 6.17 4.54 5.12
C ASP A 31 5.35 5.70 5.69
N PHE A 32 4.65 5.45 6.80
CA PHE A 32 3.92 6.47 7.54
C PHE A 32 4.78 7.07 8.64
N ARG A 33 4.87 8.40 8.66
CA ARG A 33 5.53 9.14 9.75
C ARG A 33 4.53 10.01 10.47
N PHE A 34 4.46 9.82 11.79
CA PHE A 34 3.65 10.64 12.67
C PHE A 34 4.49 11.84 13.12
N VAL A 35 3.92 13.03 13.01
CA VAL A 35 4.64 14.28 13.26
C VAL A 35 3.78 15.27 14.03
N SER A 36 4.43 16.09 14.83
CA SER A 36 3.79 17.17 15.58
C SER A 36 3.40 18.34 14.68
N LEU A 37 2.56 19.21 15.19
CA LEU A 37 2.14 20.44 14.52
C LEU A 37 3.37 21.33 14.27
N GLY A 38 3.57 21.76 13.02
CA GLY A 38 4.69 22.61 12.62
C GLY A 38 5.88 21.86 12.01
N ASP A 39 5.99 20.55 12.21
CA ASP A 39 7.11 19.77 11.65
C ASP A 39 6.97 19.54 10.16
N VAL A 40 8.07 19.72 9.44
CA VAL A 40 8.19 19.41 8.01
C VAL A 40 8.96 18.11 7.86
N VAL A 41 8.28 17.07 7.41
CA VAL A 41 8.92 15.79 7.10
C VAL A 41 9.40 15.79 5.67
N LYS A 42 10.70 15.56 5.52
CA LYS A 42 11.34 15.30 4.24
C LYS A 42 11.60 13.82 4.10
N PHE A 43 11.13 13.24 3.02
CA PHE A 43 11.47 11.88 2.64
C PHE A 43 12.61 11.93 1.63
N LYS A 44 13.74 11.37 2.00
CA LYS A 44 14.90 11.25 1.10
C LYS A 44 14.67 10.06 0.17
N ILE A 45 14.61 10.31 -1.12
CA ILE A 45 14.52 9.26 -2.13
C ILE A 45 15.92 9.04 -2.69
N MET A 46 16.38 7.79 -2.57
CA MET A 46 17.62 7.37 -3.19
C MET A 46 17.35 7.01 -4.66
N PRO A 47 18.13 7.54 -5.61
CA PRO A 47 17.99 7.11 -7.00
C PRO A 47 18.41 5.65 -7.13
N ASN A 48 17.53 4.84 -7.72
CA ASN A 48 17.82 3.44 -8.01
C ASN A 48 18.35 3.29 -9.46
N GLN A 49 19.25 4.18 -9.86
CA GLN A 49 19.86 4.12 -11.19
C GLN A 49 21.13 3.27 -11.13
N PHE A 50 21.20 2.29 -12.03
CA PHE A 50 22.46 1.61 -12.27
C PHE A 50 23.43 2.54 -13.01
N PHE A 51 24.63 2.65 -12.49
CA PHE A 51 25.69 3.31 -13.22
C PHE A 51 26.06 2.51 -14.47
N THR A 52 26.15 3.18 -15.60
CA THR A 52 26.55 2.54 -16.85
C THR A 52 28.05 2.26 -16.82
N VAL A 53 28.42 1.00 -16.94
CA VAL A 53 29.82 0.60 -17.03
C VAL A 53 30.24 0.66 -18.48
N SER A 54 31.18 1.54 -18.80
CA SER A 54 31.81 1.64 -20.14
C SER A 54 32.97 0.65 -20.23
N LYS A 55 33.01 -0.12 -21.31
CA LYS A 55 34.18 -0.94 -21.66
C LYS A 55 35.08 -0.09 -22.52
N GLY A 56 36.26 0.25 -22.03
CA GLY A 56 37.27 1.00 -22.77
C GLY A 56 38.52 0.15 -23.01
N GLY A 57 39.26 0.47 -24.09
CA GLY A 57 40.57 -0.12 -24.35
C GLY A 57 41.64 0.44 -23.43
N THR A 58 42.78 -0.26 -23.33
CA THR A 58 43.93 0.21 -22.57
C THR A 58 44.43 1.52 -23.16
N GLY A 59 44.30 2.64 -22.41
CA GLY A 59 44.71 3.98 -22.85
C GLY A 59 43.59 4.95 -23.17
N GLU A 60 42.33 4.54 -23.11
CA GLU A 60 41.20 5.44 -23.29
C GLU A 60 41.04 6.38 -22.09
N ARG A 61 41.12 7.68 -22.33
CA ARG A 61 41.07 8.72 -21.28
C ARG A 61 39.70 9.35 -21.10
N THR A 62 38.76 9.08 -22.00
CA THR A 62 37.43 9.70 -21.97
C THR A 62 36.43 8.82 -21.25
N ILE A 63 36.33 8.98 -19.94
CA ILE A 63 35.33 8.29 -19.12
C ILE A 63 34.19 9.27 -18.82
N HIS A 64 32.99 8.94 -19.22
CA HIS A 64 31.80 9.74 -18.88
C HIS A 64 31.52 9.70 -17.37
N ARG A 65 31.50 10.88 -16.77
CA ARG A 65 31.14 11.03 -15.36
C ARG A 65 29.61 10.93 -15.21
N GLN A 66 29.15 10.09 -14.30
CA GLN A 66 27.75 9.96 -13.95
C GLN A 66 27.55 10.57 -12.57
N LYS A 67 26.48 11.35 -12.42
CA LYS A 67 26.16 12.01 -11.17
C LYS A 67 24.97 11.32 -10.53
N ASP A 68 25.08 11.05 -9.24
CA ASP A 68 24.00 10.55 -8.40
C ASP A 68 23.22 11.71 -7.79
N PHE A 69 21.89 11.65 -7.85
CA PHE A 69 20.99 12.68 -7.34
C PHE A 69 20.02 12.07 -6.35
N ALA A 70 20.23 12.32 -5.08
CA ALA A 70 19.20 12.12 -4.09
C ALA A 70 18.21 13.30 -4.14
N GLN A 71 16.93 13.01 -4.05
CA GLN A 71 15.87 14.01 -4.00
C GLN A 71 15.13 13.94 -2.66
N ASP A 72 14.80 15.11 -2.13
CA ASP A 72 13.93 15.22 -0.98
C ASP A 72 12.50 15.53 -1.44
N ILE A 73 11.54 14.71 -1.01
CA ILE A 73 10.12 14.97 -1.26
C ILE A 73 9.44 15.42 0.02
N ILE A 74 8.68 16.50 -0.09
CA ILE A 74 7.81 17.00 0.98
C ILE A 74 6.38 16.60 0.63
N VAL A 75 5.73 15.85 1.52
CA VAL A 75 4.33 15.47 1.37
C VAL A 75 3.45 16.57 1.94
N ALA A 76 2.56 17.12 1.11
CA ALA A 76 1.56 18.08 1.54
C ALA A 76 0.54 17.39 2.46
N PRO A 77 0.13 18.02 3.57
CA PRO A 77 -0.90 17.48 4.44
C PRO A 77 -2.28 17.54 3.76
N VAL A 78 -3.06 16.48 3.92
CA VAL A 78 -4.48 16.42 3.58
C VAL A 78 -5.24 16.22 4.88
N GLU A 79 -6.30 16.99 5.11
CA GLU A 79 -7.10 16.89 6.32
C GLU A 79 -8.24 15.90 6.10
N HIS A 80 -8.35 14.93 7.01
CA HIS A 80 -9.49 14.02 7.10
C HIS A 80 -10.38 14.47 8.24
N ILE A 81 -11.58 14.93 7.93
CA ILE A 81 -12.54 15.44 8.90
C ILE A 81 -13.74 14.49 8.97
N VAL A 82 -14.04 14.02 10.17
CA VAL A 82 -15.25 13.23 10.44
C VAL A 82 -16.13 14.04 11.38
N THR A 83 -17.32 14.41 10.93
CA THR A 83 -18.31 15.09 11.75
C THR A 83 -19.43 14.12 12.10
N VAL A 84 -19.57 13.82 13.36
CA VAL A 84 -20.62 12.90 13.86
C VAL A 84 -21.30 13.55 15.05
N TYR A 85 -22.61 13.35 15.15
CA TYR A 85 -23.38 13.82 16.29
C TYR A 85 -24.24 12.69 16.85
N THR A 86 -24.52 12.71 18.13
CA THR A 86 -25.46 11.81 18.79
C THR A 86 -26.30 12.58 19.80
N ASP A 87 -27.51 12.09 20.03
CA ASP A 87 -28.44 12.64 21.03
C ASP A 87 -28.06 12.20 22.43
N MET A 88 -27.86 13.16 23.32
CA MET A 88 -27.53 12.93 24.72
C MET A 88 -28.54 12.02 25.44
N TYR A 89 -29.83 12.14 25.08
CA TYR A 89 -30.89 11.28 25.64
C TYR A 89 -30.71 9.82 25.26
N ARG A 90 -30.21 9.51 24.08
CA ARG A 90 -29.96 8.14 23.62
C ARG A 90 -28.80 7.51 24.37
N VAL A 91 -27.74 8.29 24.62
CA VAL A 91 -26.59 7.85 25.43
C VAL A 91 -27.02 7.59 26.89
N LEU A 92 -27.78 8.53 27.50
CA LEU A 92 -28.28 8.38 28.87
C LEU A 92 -29.27 7.22 29.00
N ALA A 93 -30.04 6.93 27.96
CA ALA A 93 -30.93 5.80 27.91
C ALA A 93 -30.25 4.44 27.67
N GLY A 94 -28.90 4.41 27.56
CA GLY A 94 -28.13 3.19 27.31
C GLY A 94 -28.36 2.59 25.91
N LYS A 95 -28.93 3.34 24.98
CA LYS A 95 -29.18 2.88 23.60
C LYS A 95 -27.95 3.08 22.70
N GLU A 96 -27.02 3.93 23.08
CA GLU A 96 -25.78 4.17 22.35
C GLU A 96 -24.60 4.15 23.33
N ASP A 97 -23.54 3.41 22.95
CA ASP A 97 -22.30 3.36 23.71
C ASP A 97 -21.25 4.31 23.08
N ILE A 98 -20.63 5.11 23.93
CA ILE A 98 -19.56 6.01 23.50
C ILE A 98 -18.34 5.24 22.97
N ALA A 99 -18.04 4.06 23.53
CA ALA A 99 -16.93 3.24 23.09
C ALA A 99 -17.15 2.74 21.67
N ASP A 100 -18.34 2.27 21.33
CA ASP A 100 -18.72 1.87 19.97
C ASP A 100 -18.65 3.04 18.99
N PHE A 101 -19.05 4.22 19.46
CA PHE A 101 -18.97 5.44 18.68
C PHE A 101 -17.51 5.79 18.31
N VAL A 102 -16.61 5.77 19.29
CA VAL A 102 -15.16 6.00 19.07
C VAL A 102 -14.58 4.97 18.09
N ALA A 103 -14.92 3.69 18.28
CA ALA A 103 -14.44 2.61 17.41
C ALA A 103 -14.86 2.83 15.94
N ARG A 104 -16.10 3.27 15.70
CA ARG A 104 -16.58 3.59 14.34
C ARG A 104 -15.88 4.79 13.72
N VAL A 105 -15.59 5.82 14.52
CA VAL A 105 -14.83 6.99 14.04
C VAL A 105 -13.42 6.58 13.64
N VAL A 106 -12.72 5.82 14.46
CA VAL A 106 -11.37 5.31 14.16
C VAL A 106 -11.38 4.48 12.88
N LEU A 107 -12.35 3.56 12.76
CA LEU A 107 -12.50 2.72 11.56
C LEU A 107 -12.75 3.55 10.29
N ALA A 108 -13.58 4.60 10.39
CA ALA A 108 -13.86 5.47 9.25
C ALA A 108 -12.61 6.24 8.79
N ILE A 109 -11.80 6.75 9.72
CA ILE A 109 -10.54 7.43 9.42
C ILE A 109 -9.53 6.45 8.83
N GLU A 110 -9.40 5.26 9.40
CA GLU A 110 -8.53 4.19 8.90
C GLU A 110 -8.88 3.85 7.44
N GLN A 111 -10.16 3.63 7.13
CA GLN A 111 -10.62 3.32 5.79
C GLN A 111 -10.33 4.44 4.79
N ALA A 112 -10.52 5.70 5.19
CA ALA A 112 -10.22 6.85 4.35
C ALA A 112 -8.72 6.96 4.04
N MET A 113 -7.87 6.84 5.05
CA MET A 113 -6.41 6.88 4.89
C MET A 113 -5.90 5.70 4.06
N TYR A 114 -6.48 4.51 4.24
CA TYR A 114 -6.16 3.34 3.43
C TYR A 114 -6.55 3.56 1.97
N GLY A 115 -7.71 4.12 1.72
CA GLY A 115 -8.15 4.51 0.39
C GLY A 115 -7.19 5.47 -0.29
N ASP A 116 -6.73 6.49 0.42
CA ASP A 116 -5.77 7.46 -0.11
C ASP A 116 -4.42 6.83 -0.42
N ALA A 117 -3.92 5.95 0.43
CA ALA A 117 -2.68 5.23 0.20
C ALA A 117 -2.76 4.33 -1.06
N LEU A 118 -3.88 3.63 -1.24
CA LEU A 118 -4.13 2.83 -2.43
C LEU A 118 -4.25 3.71 -3.69
N ASN A 119 -4.96 4.83 -3.60
CA ASN A 119 -5.09 5.77 -4.71
C ASN A 119 -3.74 6.38 -5.11
N ALA A 120 -2.90 6.71 -4.14
CA ALA A 120 -1.54 7.19 -4.38
C ALA A 120 -0.68 6.13 -5.09
N LEU A 121 -0.74 4.87 -4.62
CA LEU A 121 -0.07 3.73 -5.26
C LEU A 121 -0.55 3.56 -6.71
N MET A 122 -1.86 3.55 -6.92
CA MET A 122 -2.47 3.40 -8.24
C MET A 122 -2.07 4.54 -9.19
N THR A 123 -2.06 5.76 -8.70
CA THR A 123 -1.63 6.94 -9.49
C THR A 123 -0.16 6.82 -9.88
N GLY A 124 0.70 6.44 -8.94
CA GLY A 124 2.12 6.21 -9.21
C GLY A 124 2.36 5.13 -10.26
N LEU A 125 1.70 3.99 -10.13
CA LEU A 125 1.81 2.88 -11.08
C LEU A 125 1.21 3.20 -12.46
N ASN A 126 0.14 3.99 -12.51
CA ASN A 126 -0.46 4.41 -13.78
C ASN A 126 0.43 5.36 -14.60
N ASN A 127 1.32 6.09 -13.94
CA ASN A 127 2.26 7.00 -14.59
C ASN A 127 3.49 6.27 -15.18
N LEU A 128 3.64 4.96 -14.94
CA LEU A 128 4.75 4.19 -15.50
C LEU A 128 4.62 4.02 -17.03
N PRO A 129 5.76 3.92 -17.75
CA PRO A 129 5.78 3.71 -19.19
C PRO A 129 5.03 2.45 -19.61
N THR A 130 4.15 2.60 -20.59
CA THR A 130 3.41 1.49 -21.17
C THR A 130 4.33 0.57 -21.99
N GLY A 131 4.08 -0.72 -21.95
CA GLY A 131 4.83 -1.74 -22.72
C GLY A 131 5.91 -2.45 -21.92
N THR A 132 6.63 -1.76 -21.02
CA THR A 132 7.67 -2.39 -20.19
C THR A 132 7.19 -2.64 -18.77
N TYR A 133 6.58 -1.62 -18.14
CA TYR A 133 6.15 -1.66 -16.74
C TYR A 133 4.63 -1.69 -16.58
N LYS A 134 3.88 -1.41 -17.64
CA LYS A 134 2.43 -1.45 -17.66
C LYS A 134 1.98 -2.20 -18.91
N ILE A 135 1.34 -3.33 -18.72
CA ILE A 135 0.84 -4.20 -19.76
C ILE A 135 -0.68 -4.29 -19.62
N SER A 136 -1.40 -4.14 -20.70
CA SER A 136 -2.86 -4.24 -20.75
C SER A 136 -3.24 -5.33 -21.75
N GLY A 137 -4.25 -6.15 -21.43
CA GLY A 137 -4.73 -7.23 -22.29
C GLY A 137 -5.21 -8.42 -21.47
N ALA A 138 -5.41 -9.54 -22.14
CA ALA A 138 -5.73 -10.80 -21.49
C ALA A 138 -4.57 -11.21 -20.56
N PHE A 139 -4.92 -11.84 -19.44
CA PHE A 139 -3.93 -12.32 -18.49
C PHE A 139 -3.06 -13.42 -19.13
N ASP A 140 -1.75 -13.25 -19.02
CA ASP A 140 -0.75 -14.24 -19.43
C ASP A 140 0.31 -14.40 -18.34
N MET A 141 0.44 -15.60 -17.81
CA MET A 141 1.37 -15.95 -16.75
C MET A 141 2.84 -15.70 -17.15
N LYS A 142 3.18 -16.00 -18.42
CA LYS A 142 4.55 -15.79 -18.92
C LYS A 142 4.93 -14.31 -18.90
N THR A 143 3.99 -13.46 -19.26
CA THR A 143 4.16 -12.01 -19.24
C THR A 143 4.31 -11.49 -17.81
N LEU A 144 3.54 -12.03 -16.86
CA LEU A 144 3.65 -11.67 -15.43
C LEU A 144 5.03 -12.05 -14.87
N VAL A 145 5.50 -13.28 -15.14
CA VAL A 145 6.83 -13.74 -14.69
C VAL A 145 7.94 -12.89 -15.29
N LYS A 146 7.86 -12.57 -16.60
CA LYS A 146 8.83 -11.69 -17.26
C LYS A 146 8.86 -10.30 -16.64
N MET A 147 7.70 -9.75 -16.29
CA MET A 147 7.62 -8.47 -15.57
C MET A 147 8.28 -8.57 -14.19
N ALA A 148 8.04 -9.64 -13.44
CA ALA A 148 8.66 -9.87 -12.14
C ALA A 148 10.19 -9.98 -12.24
N GLU A 149 10.71 -10.70 -13.21
CA GLU A 149 12.14 -10.78 -13.49
C GLU A 149 12.73 -9.41 -13.84
N THR A 150 12.03 -8.62 -14.67
CA THR A 150 12.46 -7.27 -15.01
C THR A 150 12.56 -6.38 -13.76
N VAL A 151 11.53 -6.40 -12.92
CA VAL A 151 11.53 -5.64 -11.66
C VAL A 151 12.66 -6.11 -10.74
N GLN A 152 12.91 -7.41 -10.65
CA GLN A 152 14.00 -7.97 -9.85
C GLN A 152 15.37 -7.47 -10.31
N VAL A 153 15.62 -7.50 -11.61
CA VAL A 153 16.90 -7.05 -12.18
C VAL A 153 17.12 -5.57 -11.90
N TYR A 154 16.12 -4.72 -12.13
CA TYR A 154 16.23 -3.27 -11.90
C TYR A 154 16.28 -2.89 -10.42
N ASN A 155 15.86 -3.77 -9.51
CA ASN A 155 15.96 -3.56 -8.06
C ASN A 155 17.13 -4.33 -7.42
N ALA A 156 18.26 -4.40 -8.09
CA ALA A 156 19.50 -5.00 -7.58
C ALA A 156 19.33 -6.46 -7.09
N GLY A 157 18.45 -7.23 -7.74
CA GLY A 157 18.21 -8.63 -7.42
C GLY A 157 17.21 -8.88 -6.29
N VAL A 158 16.63 -7.83 -5.69
CA VAL A 158 15.59 -7.98 -4.67
C VAL A 158 14.36 -8.61 -5.30
N ARG A 159 13.86 -9.71 -4.71
CA ARG A 159 12.68 -10.41 -5.22
C ARG A 159 11.44 -9.55 -5.10
N PRO A 160 10.71 -9.31 -6.19
CA PRO A 160 9.44 -8.63 -6.14
C PRO A 160 8.34 -9.53 -5.57
N VAL A 161 7.28 -8.88 -5.13
CA VAL A 161 6.06 -9.50 -4.63
C VAL A 161 4.95 -9.23 -5.62
N ILE A 162 4.17 -10.24 -5.93
CA ILE A 162 2.96 -10.14 -6.73
C ILE A 162 1.81 -9.79 -5.79
N ALA A 163 1.18 -8.65 -5.99
CA ALA A 163 0.12 -8.15 -5.14
C ALA A 163 -1.13 -7.81 -5.94
N GLY A 164 -2.31 -7.97 -5.33
CA GLY A 164 -3.56 -7.64 -5.97
C GLY A 164 -4.77 -7.89 -5.09
N SER A 165 -5.97 -7.59 -5.61
CA SER A 165 -7.21 -8.01 -4.98
C SER A 165 -7.34 -9.55 -5.03
N ALA A 166 -8.19 -10.11 -4.17
CA ALA A 166 -8.44 -11.56 -4.19
C ALA A 166 -8.97 -12.01 -5.56
N THR A 167 -9.84 -11.21 -6.18
CA THR A 167 -10.45 -11.49 -7.48
C THR A 167 -9.38 -11.45 -8.60
N ALA A 168 -8.52 -10.44 -8.61
CA ALA A 168 -7.43 -10.36 -9.57
C ALA A 168 -6.45 -11.53 -9.45
N LEU A 169 -6.13 -11.93 -8.23
CA LEU A 169 -5.18 -13.03 -7.96
C LEU A 169 -5.74 -14.42 -8.30
N MET A 170 -7.05 -14.57 -8.48
CA MET A 170 -7.62 -15.82 -9.00
C MET A 170 -7.09 -16.19 -10.39
N HIS A 171 -6.70 -15.20 -11.19
CA HIS A 171 -6.10 -15.43 -12.51
C HIS A 171 -4.64 -15.90 -12.45
N VAL A 172 -3.97 -15.75 -11.31
CA VAL A 172 -2.58 -16.18 -11.09
C VAL A 172 -2.48 -17.68 -10.81
N LEU A 173 -3.59 -18.40 -10.83
CA LEU A 173 -3.61 -19.85 -10.70
C LEU A 173 -2.93 -20.48 -11.92
N PRO A 174 -1.99 -21.43 -11.73
CA PRO A 174 -1.44 -22.20 -12.83
C PRO A 174 -2.57 -22.96 -13.53
N ASP A 175 -2.48 -23.04 -14.83
CA ASP A 175 -3.45 -23.75 -15.68
C ASP A 175 -3.67 -25.18 -15.16
N SER A 176 -4.92 -25.60 -15.09
CA SER A 176 -5.32 -26.93 -14.61
C SER A 176 -4.68 -28.08 -15.40
N THR A 177 -4.17 -27.81 -16.59
CA THR A 177 -3.44 -28.77 -17.45
C THR A 177 -2.11 -29.20 -16.86
N LEU A 178 -1.49 -28.44 -15.95
CA LEU A 178 -0.22 -28.78 -15.33
C LEU A 178 -0.36 -29.65 -14.08
N GLY A 179 -1.54 -30.15 -13.77
CA GLY A 179 -1.78 -31.05 -12.64
C GLY A 179 -1.53 -30.41 -11.27
N TYR A 180 -1.32 -29.11 -11.23
CA TYR A 180 -1.19 -28.37 -9.99
C TYR A 180 -2.57 -28.14 -9.40
N ARG A 181 -3.09 -29.17 -8.76
CA ARG A 181 -4.20 -28.98 -7.82
C ARG A 181 -3.59 -28.26 -6.64
N GLY A 182 -3.90 -26.98 -6.49
CA GLY A 182 -3.63 -26.27 -5.26
C GLY A 182 -4.05 -27.17 -4.11
N ASN A 183 -3.37 -27.10 -2.97
CA ASN A 183 -3.61 -27.93 -1.79
C ASN A 183 -5.11 -28.07 -1.51
N TYR A 184 -5.74 -28.99 -2.20
CA TYR A 184 -6.98 -29.58 -1.77
C TYR A 184 -6.58 -30.44 -0.58
N ASP A 185 -6.74 -29.92 0.59
CA ASP A 185 -6.65 -30.73 1.79
C ASP A 185 -7.67 -31.87 1.62
N ALA A 186 -7.21 -33.10 1.74
CA ALA A 186 -8.01 -34.31 1.53
C ALA A 186 -9.28 -34.36 2.43
N ASN A 187 -9.40 -33.43 3.37
CA ASN A 187 -10.49 -33.27 4.31
C ASN A 187 -11.51 -32.15 3.95
N GLY A 188 -11.56 -31.67 2.69
CA GLY A 188 -12.53 -30.65 2.29
C GLY A 188 -12.17 -29.22 2.74
N GLY A 189 -10.88 -28.96 2.90
CA GLY A 189 -10.35 -27.68 3.33
C GLY A 189 -10.62 -26.53 2.35
N SER A 190 -10.50 -25.33 2.83
CA SER A 190 -10.68 -24.08 2.11
C SER A 190 -9.70 -23.93 0.94
N ILE A 191 -10.15 -23.38 -0.18
CA ILE A 191 -9.28 -22.97 -1.28
C ILE A 191 -8.48 -21.77 -0.80
N GLU A 192 -7.21 -21.97 -0.48
CA GLU A 192 -6.30 -20.87 -0.16
C GLU A 192 -5.69 -20.28 -1.43
N LEU A 193 -5.45 -18.98 -1.40
CA LEU A 193 -4.66 -18.30 -2.42
C LEU A 193 -3.23 -18.88 -2.46
N ILE A 194 -2.70 -19.05 -3.65
CA ILE A 194 -1.32 -19.50 -3.83
C ILE A 194 -0.40 -18.44 -3.23
N LYS A 195 0.46 -18.86 -2.31
CA LYS A 195 1.41 -17.98 -1.62
C LYS A 195 2.70 -17.74 -2.41
N ASN A 196 3.04 -18.61 -3.33
CA ASN A 196 4.26 -18.50 -4.14
C ASN A 196 4.03 -19.05 -5.55
N VAL A 197 4.44 -18.29 -6.55
CA VAL A 197 4.36 -18.65 -7.97
C VAL A 197 5.72 -18.43 -8.61
N TYR A 198 6.31 -19.46 -9.17
CA TYR A 198 7.64 -19.44 -9.81
C TYR A 198 8.73 -18.77 -8.96
N GLY A 199 8.67 -18.92 -7.64
CA GLY A 199 9.64 -18.33 -6.71
C GLY A 199 9.33 -16.90 -6.28
N TYR A 200 8.24 -16.32 -6.73
CA TYR A 200 7.75 -15.01 -6.30
C TYR A 200 6.60 -15.13 -5.32
N ASP A 201 6.63 -14.36 -4.25
CA ASP A 201 5.59 -14.36 -3.24
C ASP A 201 4.34 -13.64 -3.76
N VAL A 202 3.17 -14.23 -3.48
CA VAL A 202 1.87 -13.66 -3.83
C VAL A 202 1.19 -13.18 -2.57
N ILE A 203 0.83 -11.91 -2.52
CA ILE A 203 0.20 -11.27 -1.37
C ILE A 203 -1.13 -10.66 -1.77
N LYS A 204 -2.18 -11.06 -1.05
CA LYS A 204 -3.47 -10.39 -1.15
C LYS A 204 -3.41 -9.04 -0.47
N MET A 205 -3.75 -7.99 -1.21
CA MET A 205 -3.96 -6.66 -0.65
C MET A 205 -5.38 -6.55 -0.08
N ASN A 206 -5.49 -5.94 1.09
CA ASN A 206 -6.80 -5.57 1.62
C ASN A 206 -7.37 -4.44 0.76
N ASN A 207 -8.68 -4.46 0.56
CA ASN A 207 -9.36 -3.41 -0.18
C ASN A 207 -9.97 -2.39 0.79
N ALA A 208 -10.22 -1.18 0.30
CA ALA A 208 -10.92 -0.13 1.04
C ALA A 208 -12.24 0.20 0.36
N ALA A 209 -13.17 0.70 1.13
CA ALA A 209 -14.40 1.23 0.59
C ALA A 209 -14.14 2.57 -0.12
N ALA A 210 -14.61 2.70 -1.35
CA ALA A 210 -14.56 3.96 -2.07
C ALA A 210 -15.66 4.91 -1.60
N GLN A 211 -15.36 6.21 -1.58
CA GLN A 211 -16.37 7.24 -1.35
C GLN A 211 -17.39 7.19 -2.49
N GLY A 212 -18.63 6.89 -2.16
CA GLY A 212 -19.70 6.71 -3.17
C GLY A 212 -20.06 5.26 -3.48
N GLY A 213 -19.45 4.31 -2.79
CA GLY A 213 -19.71 2.87 -2.94
C GLY A 213 -18.69 2.19 -3.86
N GLY A 214 -18.55 0.87 -3.67
CA GLY A 214 -17.57 0.07 -4.38
C GLY A 214 -16.23 -0.07 -3.65
N LEU A 215 -15.23 -0.57 -4.36
CA LEU A 215 -13.90 -0.88 -3.85
C LEU A 215 -12.86 0.02 -4.51
N VAL A 216 -11.86 0.44 -3.75
CA VAL A 216 -10.75 1.27 -4.27
C VAL A 216 -9.81 0.46 -5.15
N LEU A 217 -9.48 -0.76 -4.72
CA LEU A 217 -8.58 -1.62 -5.47
C LEU A 217 -9.35 -2.31 -6.62
N PRO A 218 -8.92 -2.14 -7.87
CA PRO A 218 -9.60 -2.76 -9.01
C PRO A 218 -9.40 -4.27 -9.03
N ASP A 219 -10.41 -4.98 -9.52
CA ASP A 219 -10.42 -6.45 -9.59
C ASP A 219 -9.70 -7.02 -10.80
N ASP A 220 -9.33 -6.15 -11.74
CA ASP A 220 -8.70 -6.48 -13.03
C ASP A 220 -7.20 -6.19 -13.08
N LYS A 221 -6.58 -5.79 -11.96
CA LYS A 221 -5.17 -5.38 -11.92
C LYS A 221 -4.34 -6.19 -10.95
N ILE A 222 -3.20 -6.63 -11.44
CA ILE A 222 -2.16 -7.31 -10.65
C ILE A 222 -0.94 -6.40 -10.63
N PHE A 223 -0.35 -6.23 -9.46
CA PHE A 223 0.79 -5.38 -9.23
C PHE A 223 2.03 -6.23 -8.94
N VAL A 224 3.14 -5.87 -9.53
CA VAL A 224 4.45 -6.44 -9.21
C VAL A 224 5.26 -5.36 -8.51
N VAL A 225 5.51 -5.55 -7.23
CA VAL A 225 6.08 -4.54 -6.35
C VAL A 225 7.32 -5.10 -5.66
N SER A 226 8.41 -4.34 -5.64
CA SER A 226 9.58 -4.71 -4.87
C SER A 226 9.42 -4.25 -3.41
N PRO A 227 9.57 -5.14 -2.42
CA PRO A 227 9.60 -4.79 -1.01
C PRO A 227 10.97 -4.20 -0.63
N ALA A 228 11.41 -3.18 -1.36
CA ALA A 228 12.67 -2.51 -1.10
C ALA A 228 12.66 -1.76 0.24
N GLN A 229 13.85 -1.41 0.75
CA GLN A 229 13.98 -0.62 1.98
C GLN A 229 13.29 0.74 1.88
N ASP A 230 13.20 1.29 0.66
CA ASP A 230 12.47 2.53 0.39
C ASP A 230 11.06 2.22 -0.11
N LYS A 231 10.08 2.37 0.77
CA LYS A 231 8.69 2.02 0.50
C LYS A 231 8.08 2.97 -0.53
N LEU A 232 7.22 2.43 -1.39
CA LEU A 232 6.68 3.12 -2.56
C LEU A 232 5.79 4.32 -2.21
N VAL A 233 4.98 4.19 -1.17
CA VAL A 233 4.06 5.24 -0.74
C VAL A 233 4.61 5.90 0.51
N LYS A 234 4.74 7.22 0.48
CA LYS A 234 5.16 8.03 1.63
C LYS A 234 3.95 8.74 2.19
N GLY A 235 3.64 8.47 3.43
CA GLY A 235 2.52 9.07 4.16
C GLY A 235 3.01 9.90 5.35
N LYS A 236 2.32 11.02 5.57
CA LYS A 236 2.53 11.86 6.75
C LYS A 236 1.20 11.94 7.49
N CYS A 237 1.19 11.49 8.73
CA CYS A 237 0.04 11.64 9.61
C CYS A 237 0.33 12.66 10.68
N ARG A 238 -0.61 13.57 10.90
CA ARG A 238 -0.56 14.56 11.97
C ARG A 238 -1.79 14.32 12.84
N PRO A 239 -1.63 13.93 14.10
CA PRO A 239 -2.77 13.85 14.99
C PRO A 239 -3.42 15.24 15.12
N ALA A 240 -4.73 15.29 15.22
CA ALA A 240 -5.45 16.53 15.49
C ALA A 240 -5.06 17.03 16.90
N CYS A 241 -4.91 18.34 17.04
CA CYS A 241 -4.72 19.01 18.32
C CYS A 241 -6.06 19.38 18.93
#